data_2d81bc067c6a12428c2a173c8fb5c0ab
#
_entry.id   2d81bc067c6a12428c2a173c8fb5c0ab
#
_cell.length_a   1.000
_cell.length_b   1.000
_cell.length_c   1.000
_cell.angle_alpha   90.00
_cell.angle_beta   90.00
_cell.angle_gamma   90.00
#
_symmetry.space_group_name_H-M   'P 1'
#
loop_
_entity.id
_entity.type
_entity.pdbx_description
1 polymer ?
#
loop_
_entity_poly.entity_id
_entity_poly.type
_entity_poly.pdbx_seq_one_letter_code
_entity_poly.pdbx_strand_id
1 'polypeptide(L)'
;MKTVTRLSGVPLRAQVASDYAGVVEALRSRRVELAFVHPVGYVLANREAGCQILVRDIWQGKTAYTARFYVRKASGIARVEDLKGKTVAFVDPASSSGYIYPMVLLMKQGLVRDRDPKSFFKEALFAGTHEAALQSVLHGRVDAAASFDKAPEIHLKDPALIAQLGFVGETPAIPEAGICARPGLPADTLDRLKRALLAIKGPEHAQVLKQIYDIDGFIEASDADYEPVRDAMALMGLGRPK
;
A
#
# COMPACT_ATOMS: atom_id res chain seq x y z
N MET A 1 -5.28 2.79 -18.83
CA MET A 1 -5.69 4.14 -19.32
C MET A 1 -6.65 4.08 -20.50
N LYS A 2 -6.32 3.44 -21.63
CA LYS A 2 -7.21 3.38 -22.82
C LYS A 2 -8.65 2.96 -22.49
N THR A 3 -8.85 1.96 -21.65
CA THR A 3 -10.18 1.48 -21.25
C THR A 3 -10.97 2.55 -20.50
N VAL A 4 -10.36 3.22 -19.53
CA VAL A 4 -11.02 4.29 -18.76
C VAL A 4 -11.37 5.46 -19.67
N THR A 5 -10.45 5.88 -20.57
CA THR A 5 -10.73 6.92 -21.58
C THR A 5 -11.94 6.55 -22.46
N ARG A 6 -11.99 5.31 -22.96
CA ARG A 6 -13.11 4.84 -23.79
C ARG A 6 -14.44 4.84 -23.05
N LEU A 7 -14.45 4.39 -21.78
CA LEU A 7 -15.68 4.30 -20.97
C LEU A 7 -16.15 5.66 -20.46
N SER A 8 -15.23 6.55 -20.10
CA SER A 8 -15.56 7.88 -19.53
C SER A 8 -15.70 8.96 -20.58
N GLY A 9 -15.10 8.78 -21.78
CA GLY A 9 -14.93 9.89 -22.74
C GLY A 9 -13.92 10.95 -22.31
N VAL A 10 -13.21 10.75 -21.20
CA VAL A 10 -12.19 11.68 -20.70
C VAL A 10 -10.80 11.22 -21.16
N PRO A 11 -10.07 12.05 -21.93
CA PRO A 11 -8.71 11.70 -22.34
C PRO A 11 -7.78 11.60 -21.13
N LEU A 12 -7.06 10.50 -20.99
CA LEU A 12 -6.15 10.25 -19.88
C LEU A 12 -4.74 9.94 -20.39
N ARG A 13 -3.72 10.52 -19.71
CA ARG A 13 -2.32 10.19 -19.89
C ARG A 13 -1.76 9.66 -18.58
N ALA A 14 -0.95 8.60 -18.65
CA ALA A 14 -0.32 8.02 -17.46
C ALA A 14 1.08 8.63 -17.24
N GLN A 15 1.39 8.86 -15.98
CA GLN A 15 2.73 9.15 -15.49
C GLN A 15 3.02 8.17 -14.34
N VAL A 16 4.29 7.79 -14.18
CA VAL A 16 4.74 6.96 -13.07
C VAL A 16 5.67 7.83 -12.21
N ALA A 17 5.35 7.96 -10.93
CA ALA A 17 6.21 8.65 -9.98
C ALA A 17 7.36 7.75 -9.55
N SER A 18 8.49 8.34 -9.12
CA SER A 18 9.67 7.63 -8.64
C SER A 18 9.46 6.95 -7.28
N ASP A 19 8.58 7.53 -6.45
CA ASP A 19 8.35 7.12 -5.08
C ASP A 19 6.95 7.56 -4.59
N TYR A 20 6.59 7.14 -3.38
CA TYR A 20 5.29 7.43 -2.78
C TYR A 20 5.06 8.92 -2.53
N ALA A 21 6.08 9.66 -2.11
CA ALA A 21 5.99 11.11 -1.87
C ALA A 21 5.77 11.88 -3.16
N GLY A 22 6.40 11.44 -4.25
CA GLY A 22 6.25 12.03 -5.58
C GLY A 22 4.82 12.00 -6.11
N VAL A 23 4.03 10.96 -5.75
CA VAL A 23 2.60 10.90 -6.11
C VAL A 23 1.82 12.01 -5.41
N VAL A 24 2.02 12.17 -4.09
CA VAL A 24 1.34 13.21 -3.29
C VAL A 24 1.73 14.61 -3.78
N GLU A 25 3.01 14.83 -4.05
CA GLU A 25 3.51 16.10 -4.58
C GLU A 25 2.95 16.41 -5.98
N ALA A 26 2.80 15.42 -6.84
CA ALA A 26 2.22 15.61 -8.17
C ALA A 26 0.73 16.04 -8.09
N LEU A 27 -0.02 15.51 -7.14
CA LEU A 27 -1.39 15.95 -6.86
C LEU A 27 -1.42 17.37 -6.28
N ARG A 28 -0.58 17.64 -5.28
CA ARG A 28 -0.49 18.93 -4.60
C ARG A 28 -0.10 20.06 -5.57
N SER A 29 0.88 19.82 -6.43
CA SER A 29 1.34 20.78 -7.46
C SER A 29 0.46 20.81 -8.69
N ARG A 30 -0.68 20.09 -8.70
CA ARG A 30 -1.64 20.00 -9.81
C ARG A 30 -1.03 19.52 -11.13
N ARG A 31 0.06 18.76 -11.07
CA ARG A 31 0.67 18.13 -12.26
C ARG A 31 -0.11 16.91 -12.74
N VAL A 32 -0.89 16.31 -11.85
CA VAL A 32 -1.82 15.21 -12.17
C VAL A 32 -3.18 15.49 -11.57
N GLU A 33 -4.22 15.03 -12.24
CA GLU A 33 -5.62 15.16 -11.84
C GLU A 33 -6.09 14.02 -10.94
N LEU A 34 -5.56 12.84 -11.21
CA LEU A 34 -5.92 11.57 -10.56
C LEU A 34 -4.65 10.83 -10.18
N ALA A 35 -4.70 10.07 -9.11
CA ALA A 35 -3.64 9.14 -8.78
C ALA A 35 -4.21 7.83 -8.22
N PHE A 36 -3.57 6.72 -8.58
CA PHE A 36 -3.69 5.47 -7.87
C PHE A 36 -2.81 5.56 -6.62
N VAL A 37 -3.41 5.41 -5.46
CA VAL A 37 -2.75 5.62 -4.18
C VAL A 37 -3.02 4.45 -3.22
N HIS A 38 -2.00 4.07 -2.46
CA HIS A 38 -2.18 3.20 -1.31
C HIS A 38 -2.80 4.01 -0.13
N PRO A 39 -3.32 3.34 0.92
CA PRO A 39 -4.12 4.00 1.96
C PRO A 39 -3.44 5.21 2.64
N VAL A 40 -2.18 5.07 3.07
CA VAL A 40 -1.42 6.21 3.66
C VAL A 40 -1.22 7.32 2.63
N GLY A 41 -0.93 6.97 1.39
CA GLY A 41 -0.81 7.94 0.29
C GLY A 41 -2.09 8.74 0.06
N TYR A 42 -3.26 8.08 0.15
CA TYR A 42 -4.54 8.80 0.10
C TYR A 42 -4.71 9.78 1.26
N VAL A 43 -4.47 9.34 2.49
CA VAL A 43 -4.60 10.22 3.67
C VAL A 43 -3.66 11.43 3.57
N LEU A 44 -2.44 11.24 3.08
CA LEU A 44 -1.50 12.33 2.82
C LEU A 44 -2.01 13.26 1.71
N ALA A 45 -2.47 12.72 0.57
CA ALA A 45 -3.01 13.51 -0.54
C ALA A 45 -4.28 14.28 -0.15
N ASN A 46 -5.16 13.67 0.66
CA ASN A 46 -6.34 14.34 1.21
C ASN A 46 -5.93 15.52 2.11
N ARG A 47 -5.00 15.27 3.04
CA ARG A 47 -4.52 16.28 3.99
C ARG A 47 -3.79 17.45 3.31
N GLU A 48 -2.90 17.15 2.38
CA GLU A 48 -1.96 18.12 1.80
C GLU A 48 -2.47 18.81 0.53
N ALA A 49 -3.37 18.14 -0.18
CA ALA A 49 -3.88 18.62 -1.46
C ALA A 49 -5.41 18.66 -1.54
N GLY A 50 -6.14 18.27 -0.48
CA GLY A 50 -7.60 18.23 -0.49
C GLY A 50 -8.18 17.18 -1.44
N CYS A 51 -7.43 16.14 -1.79
CA CYS A 51 -7.87 15.11 -2.71
C CYS A 51 -9.05 14.31 -2.12
N GLN A 52 -9.96 13.89 -2.98
CA GLN A 52 -11.07 13.02 -2.63
C GLN A 52 -10.89 11.64 -3.25
N ILE A 53 -11.19 10.58 -2.49
CA ILE A 53 -11.20 9.22 -3.01
C ILE A 53 -12.43 9.03 -3.91
N LEU A 54 -12.27 8.35 -5.03
CA LEU A 54 -13.36 8.03 -5.95
C LEU A 54 -13.78 6.56 -5.80
N VAL A 55 -12.80 5.68 -5.83
CA VAL A 55 -13.00 4.23 -5.79
C VAL A 55 -11.83 3.57 -5.07
N ARG A 56 -12.04 2.36 -4.57
CA ARG A 56 -10.98 1.48 -4.06
C ARG A 56 -11.08 0.11 -4.72
N ASP A 57 -9.99 -0.62 -4.68
CA ASP A 57 -9.86 -1.93 -5.29
C ASP A 57 -10.69 -2.99 -4.56
N ILE A 58 -11.10 -4.00 -5.32
CA ILE A 58 -11.49 -5.31 -4.82
C ILE A 58 -10.44 -6.32 -5.26
N TRP A 59 -9.91 -7.10 -4.33
CA TRP A 59 -8.93 -8.10 -4.64
C TRP A 59 -9.29 -9.46 -4.00
N GLN A 60 -9.48 -10.48 -4.83
CA GLN A 60 -9.97 -11.80 -4.42
C GLN A 60 -11.24 -11.71 -3.55
N GLY A 61 -12.19 -10.87 -3.99
CA GLY A 61 -13.45 -10.62 -3.32
C GLY A 61 -13.35 -9.80 -2.02
N LYS A 62 -12.16 -9.30 -1.66
CA LYS A 62 -11.91 -8.54 -0.44
C LYS A 62 -11.67 -7.06 -0.76
N THR A 63 -12.00 -6.21 0.20
CA THR A 63 -11.82 -4.75 0.15
C THR A 63 -10.82 -4.26 1.19
N ALA A 64 -10.08 -5.18 1.78
CA ALA A 64 -9.03 -4.94 2.75
C ALA A 64 -8.01 -6.08 2.72
N TYR A 65 -6.78 -5.77 3.08
CA TYR A 65 -5.64 -6.67 3.15
C TYR A 65 -4.93 -6.55 4.50
N THR A 66 -3.90 -7.34 4.75
CA THR A 66 -3.06 -7.25 5.96
C THR A 66 -1.59 -7.04 5.61
N ALA A 67 -0.78 -6.69 6.59
CA ALA A 67 0.66 -6.69 6.46
C ALA A 67 1.29 -7.72 7.40
N ARG A 68 2.46 -8.24 7.00
CA ARG A 68 3.21 -9.30 7.69
C ARG A 68 4.69 -9.00 7.69
N PHE A 69 5.42 -9.60 8.61
CA PHE A 69 6.87 -9.71 8.54
C PHE A 69 7.24 -11.04 7.90
N TYR A 70 7.73 -11.01 6.68
CA TYR A 70 8.25 -12.19 5.99
C TYR A 70 9.65 -12.54 6.47
N VAL A 71 9.88 -13.81 6.67
CA VAL A 71 11.15 -14.40 7.13
C VAL A 71 11.46 -15.66 6.32
N ARG A 72 12.71 -16.07 6.25
CA ARG A 72 12.99 -17.42 5.70
C ARG A 72 12.51 -18.48 6.66
N LYS A 73 11.85 -19.53 6.18
CA LYS A 73 11.41 -20.67 7.01
C LYS A 73 12.56 -21.30 7.77
N ALA A 74 13.75 -21.33 7.16
CA ALA A 74 14.95 -21.88 7.77
C ALA A 74 15.61 -20.97 8.82
N SER A 75 15.05 -19.77 9.10
CA SER A 75 15.66 -18.82 10.03
C SER A 75 15.46 -19.15 11.51
N GLY A 76 14.52 -20.03 11.83
CA GLY A 76 14.11 -20.33 13.20
C GLY A 76 13.24 -19.24 13.85
N ILE A 77 12.92 -18.14 13.15
CA ILE A 77 12.02 -17.08 13.61
C ILE A 77 10.58 -17.60 13.52
N ALA A 78 9.92 -17.77 14.66
CA ALA A 78 8.58 -18.37 14.74
C ALA A 78 7.50 -17.39 15.17
N ARG A 79 7.86 -16.28 15.82
CA ARG A 79 6.93 -15.25 16.29
C ARG A 79 7.56 -13.87 16.20
N VAL A 80 6.74 -12.83 16.33
CA VAL A 80 7.19 -11.45 16.09
C VAL A 80 8.24 -10.98 17.11
N GLU A 81 8.20 -11.50 18.34
CA GLU A 81 9.18 -11.18 19.38
C GLU A 81 10.59 -11.67 19.03
N ASP A 82 10.71 -12.75 18.23
CA ASP A 82 12.01 -13.30 17.79
C ASP A 82 12.73 -12.34 16.81
N LEU A 83 12.05 -11.33 16.33
CA LEU A 83 12.63 -10.25 15.51
C LEU A 83 13.50 -9.28 16.33
N LYS A 84 13.48 -9.37 17.66
CA LYS A 84 14.33 -8.53 18.52
C LYS A 84 15.80 -8.71 18.20
N GLY A 85 16.49 -7.61 17.93
CA GLY A 85 17.91 -7.61 17.58
C GLY A 85 18.23 -8.16 16.18
N LYS A 86 17.22 -8.42 15.35
CA LYS A 86 17.36 -8.84 13.96
C LYS A 86 17.44 -7.63 13.03
N THR A 87 17.77 -7.89 11.76
CA THR A 87 17.77 -6.88 10.69
C THR A 87 16.44 -6.93 9.93
N VAL A 88 15.87 -5.76 9.62
CA VAL A 88 14.58 -5.67 8.92
C VAL A 88 14.67 -4.74 7.69
N ALA A 89 14.03 -5.16 6.61
CA ALA A 89 13.74 -4.31 5.46
C ALA A 89 12.29 -3.85 5.51
N PHE A 90 12.08 -2.56 5.62
CA PHE A 90 10.84 -1.88 5.31
C PHE A 90 10.82 -1.46 3.84
N VAL A 91 9.66 -1.04 3.32
CA VAL A 91 9.54 -0.65 1.91
C VAL A 91 9.86 0.83 1.73
N ASP A 92 9.05 1.71 2.32
CA ASP A 92 9.12 3.15 2.20
C ASP A 92 8.48 3.78 3.44
N PRO A 93 8.97 4.93 3.95
CA PRO A 93 8.38 5.59 5.14
C PRO A 93 6.88 5.90 5.03
N ALA A 94 6.36 6.09 3.81
CA ALA A 94 4.94 6.32 3.57
C ALA A 94 4.17 5.05 3.20
N SER A 95 4.81 3.88 3.15
CA SER A 95 4.12 2.62 2.81
C SER A 95 3.21 2.15 3.94
N SER A 96 1.94 1.89 3.61
CA SER A 96 0.95 1.38 4.58
C SER A 96 1.38 0.03 5.15
N SER A 97 1.56 -0.98 4.30
CA SER A 97 1.90 -2.35 4.68
C SER A 97 3.40 -2.62 4.82
N GLY A 98 4.23 -1.79 4.17
CA GLY A 98 5.68 -1.94 4.24
C GLY A 98 6.34 -1.19 5.38
N TYR A 99 5.59 -0.37 6.15
CA TYR A 99 6.15 0.36 7.29
C TYR A 99 5.12 0.75 8.35
N ILE A 100 4.11 1.56 8.03
CA ILE A 100 3.23 2.18 9.03
C ILE A 100 2.51 1.14 9.88
N TYR A 101 1.75 0.24 9.26
CA TYR A 101 0.99 -0.77 10.00
C TYR A 101 1.86 -1.81 10.70
N PRO A 102 2.96 -2.34 10.11
CA PRO A 102 3.93 -3.17 10.84
C PRO A 102 4.51 -2.48 12.09
N MET A 103 4.86 -1.20 12.01
CA MET A 103 5.35 -0.46 13.16
C MET A 103 4.26 -0.29 14.23
N VAL A 104 3.03 0.03 13.83
CA VAL A 104 1.88 0.12 14.76
C VAL A 104 1.62 -1.22 15.44
N LEU A 105 1.74 -2.35 14.72
CA LEU A 105 1.64 -3.68 15.31
C LEU A 105 2.68 -3.86 16.45
N LEU A 106 3.94 -3.56 16.17
CA LEU A 106 5.02 -3.68 17.14
C LEU A 106 4.84 -2.74 18.33
N MET A 107 4.39 -1.51 18.09
CA MET A 107 4.12 -0.54 19.15
C MET A 107 2.96 -0.97 20.04
N LYS A 108 1.87 -1.47 19.47
CA LYS A 108 0.71 -1.99 20.24
C LYS A 108 1.06 -3.20 21.11
N GLN A 109 2.05 -3.98 20.69
CA GLN A 109 2.58 -5.11 21.46
C GLN A 109 3.68 -4.70 22.47
N GLY A 110 4.01 -3.40 22.54
CA GLY A 110 5.06 -2.89 23.44
C GLY A 110 6.49 -3.27 23.03
N LEU A 111 6.68 -3.75 21.80
CA LEU A 111 7.98 -4.21 21.29
C LEU A 111 8.85 -3.05 20.79
N VAL A 112 8.24 -2.04 20.19
CA VAL A 112 8.91 -0.81 19.73
C VAL A 112 8.52 0.35 20.62
N ARG A 113 9.51 1.16 21.02
CA ARG A 113 9.33 2.39 21.80
C ARG A 113 9.64 3.62 20.94
N ASP A 114 9.01 4.73 21.27
CA ASP A 114 9.28 6.06 20.68
C ASP A 114 9.24 6.09 19.14
N ARG A 115 8.49 5.17 18.51
CA ARG A 115 8.35 5.05 17.05
C ARG A 115 9.68 4.77 16.33
N ASP A 116 10.72 4.43 17.07
CA ASP A 116 12.04 4.14 16.53
C ASP A 116 12.19 2.62 16.35
N PRO A 117 12.28 2.10 15.10
CA PRO A 117 12.50 0.68 14.86
C PRO A 117 13.81 0.17 15.49
N LYS A 118 14.82 1.04 15.68
CA LYS A 118 16.10 0.67 16.31
C LYS A 118 15.97 0.36 17.80
N SER A 119 14.84 0.73 18.44
CA SER A 119 14.57 0.31 19.82
C SER A 119 14.28 -1.19 19.93
N PHE A 120 14.07 -1.89 18.83
CA PHE A 120 13.73 -3.31 18.75
C PHE A 120 14.64 -4.09 17.78
N PHE A 121 14.85 -3.57 16.57
CA PHE A 121 15.72 -4.17 15.57
C PHE A 121 17.19 -3.74 15.76
N LYS A 122 18.12 -4.63 15.39
CA LYS A 122 19.54 -4.26 15.29
C LYS A 122 19.77 -3.23 14.18
N GLU A 123 19.08 -3.43 13.07
CA GLU A 123 19.15 -2.56 11.91
C GLU A 123 17.81 -2.56 11.18
N ALA A 124 17.40 -1.39 10.71
CA ALA A 124 16.21 -1.20 9.90
C ALA A 124 16.58 -0.36 8.69
N LEU A 125 16.24 -0.86 7.49
CA LEU A 125 16.51 -0.17 6.22
C LEU A 125 15.22 -0.06 5.40
N PHE A 126 15.22 0.86 4.44
CA PHE A 126 14.15 0.99 3.44
C PHE A 126 14.64 0.47 2.10
N ALA A 127 13.96 -0.55 1.57
CA ALA A 127 14.33 -1.22 0.32
C ALA A 127 13.77 -0.55 -0.94
N GLY A 128 12.88 0.44 -0.78
CA GLY A 128 12.25 1.19 -1.87
C GLY A 128 11.02 0.50 -2.48
N THR A 129 11.04 -0.84 -2.61
CA THR A 129 9.94 -1.61 -3.18
C THR A 129 9.64 -2.88 -2.37
N HIS A 130 8.41 -3.41 -2.50
CA HIS A 130 8.03 -4.67 -1.88
C HIS A 130 8.87 -5.84 -2.41
N GLU A 131 9.15 -5.86 -3.70
CA GLU A 131 10.00 -6.86 -4.33
C GLU A 131 11.41 -6.85 -3.75
N ALA A 132 12.05 -5.68 -3.67
CA ALA A 132 13.40 -5.53 -3.12
C ALA A 132 13.48 -5.94 -1.65
N ALA A 133 12.45 -5.65 -0.84
CA ALA A 133 12.37 -6.06 0.54
C ALA A 133 12.30 -7.59 0.67
N LEU A 134 11.43 -8.27 -0.08
CA LEU A 134 11.32 -9.73 -0.10
C LEU A 134 12.59 -10.41 -0.62
N GLN A 135 13.19 -9.88 -1.70
CA GLN A 135 14.46 -10.37 -2.23
C GLN A 135 15.60 -10.26 -1.21
N SER A 136 15.60 -9.18 -0.40
CA SER A 136 16.60 -9.01 0.65
C SER A 136 16.53 -10.11 1.72
N VAL A 137 15.34 -10.58 2.06
CA VAL A 137 15.15 -11.75 2.96
C VAL A 137 15.62 -13.03 2.30
N LEU A 138 15.20 -13.30 1.07
CA LEU A 138 15.56 -14.54 0.35
C LEU A 138 17.07 -14.68 0.20
N HIS A 139 17.78 -13.59 -0.11
CA HIS A 139 19.24 -13.58 -0.24
C HIS A 139 19.98 -13.48 1.11
N GLY A 140 19.27 -13.47 2.25
CA GLY A 140 19.88 -13.39 3.57
C GLY A 140 20.56 -12.07 3.92
N ARG A 141 20.24 -10.99 3.18
CA ARG A 141 20.75 -9.64 3.47
C ARG A 141 20.10 -9.03 4.72
N VAL A 142 18.85 -9.41 4.97
CA VAL A 142 18.09 -9.09 6.19
C VAL A 142 17.40 -10.34 6.72
N ASP A 143 17.04 -10.32 7.99
CA ASP A 143 16.33 -11.42 8.65
C ASP A 143 14.84 -11.41 8.35
N ALA A 144 14.25 -10.23 8.22
CA ALA A 144 12.82 -10.02 7.97
C ALA A 144 12.55 -8.87 6.99
N ALA A 145 11.38 -8.92 6.35
CA ALA A 145 10.85 -7.80 5.55
C ALA A 145 9.37 -7.59 5.84
N ALA A 146 8.96 -6.32 6.00
CA ALA A 146 7.56 -5.96 6.12
C ALA A 146 6.93 -5.81 4.73
N SER A 147 5.80 -6.46 4.49
CA SER A 147 5.07 -6.35 3.23
C SER A 147 3.60 -6.77 3.40
N PHE A 148 2.79 -6.58 2.37
CA PHE A 148 1.40 -7.03 2.37
C PHE A 148 1.27 -8.55 2.19
N ASP A 149 0.14 -9.10 2.59
CA ASP A 149 -0.09 -10.55 2.75
C ASP A 149 0.04 -11.37 1.47
N LYS A 150 -0.05 -10.75 0.29
CA LYS A 150 0.09 -11.40 -1.02
C LYS A 150 1.31 -10.92 -1.82
N ALA A 151 2.18 -10.17 -1.17
CA ALA A 151 3.36 -9.65 -1.84
C ALA A 151 4.25 -10.73 -2.49
N PRO A 152 4.48 -11.90 -1.86
CA PRO A 152 5.27 -12.96 -2.50
C PRO A 152 4.69 -13.43 -3.83
N GLU A 153 3.39 -13.69 -3.90
CA GLU A 153 2.71 -14.18 -5.09
C GLU A 153 2.74 -13.19 -6.24
N ILE A 154 2.63 -11.90 -5.91
CA ILE A 154 2.62 -10.82 -6.90
C ILE A 154 4.03 -10.51 -7.42
N HIS A 155 5.02 -10.44 -6.53
CA HIS A 155 6.33 -9.91 -6.87
C HIS A 155 7.38 -10.97 -7.20
N LEU A 156 7.34 -12.15 -6.55
CA LEU A 156 8.36 -13.18 -6.77
C LEU A 156 8.03 -14.09 -7.96
N LYS A 157 6.76 -14.39 -8.19
CA LYS A 157 6.25 -15.24 -9.29
C LYS A 157 6.81 -16.67 -9.35
N ASP A 158 7.91 -16.96 -8.64
CA ASP A 158 8.53 -18.29 -8.58
C ASP A 158 8.04 -19.02 -7.32
N PRO A 159 7.27 -20.13 -7.48
CA PRO A 159 6.78 -20.92 -6.35
C PRO A 159 7.89 -21.45 -5.45
N ALA A 160 9.07 -21.74 -6.00
CA ALA A 160 10.21 -22.26 -5.22
C ALA A 160 10.79 -21.16 -4.28
N LEU A 161 10.80 -19.91 -4.70
CA LEU A 161 11.17 -18.77 -3.85
C LEU A 161 10.10 -18.48 -2.80
N ILE A 162 8.83 -18.48 -3.21
CA ILE A 162 7.70 -18.28 -2.29
C ILE A 162 7.70 -19.35 -1.20
N ALA A 163 7.97 -20.60 -1.55
CA ALA A 163 8.00 -21.72 -0.61
C ALA A 163 9.07 -21.60 0.49
N GLN A 164 10.12 -20.80 0.28
CA GLN A 164 11.17 -20.53 1.26
C GLN A 164 10.75 -19.50 2.31
N LEU A 165 9.71 -18.71 2.04
CA LEU A 165 9.21 -17.68 2.94
C LEU A 165 8.15 -18.24 3.89
N GLY A 166 8.28 -17.88 5.16
CA GLY A 166 7.24 -17.88 6.17
C GLY A 166 6.93 -16.43 6.56
N PHE A 167 6.03 -16.25 7.52
CA PHE A 167 5.78 -14.93 8.08
C PHE A 167 5.52 -15.01 9.58
N VAL A 168 5.73 -13.90 10.26
CA VAL A 168 5.39 -13.69 11.67
C VAL A 168 4.68 -12.35 11.81
N GLY A 169 3.77 -12.27 12.78
CA GLY A 169 2.94 -11.10 12.99
C GLY A 169 2.01 -10.82 11.81
N GLU A 170 0.82 -10.40 12.11
CA GLU A 170 -0.17 -9.95 11.11
C GLU A 170 -0.89 -8.73 11.65
N THR A 171 -1.00 -7.69 10.83
CA THR A 171 -1.65 -6.45 11.24
C THR A 171 -3.17 -6.58 11.20
N PRO A 172 -3.92 -5.68 11.86
CA PRO A 172 -5.32 -5.47 11.54
C PRO A 172 -5.51 -5.17 10.04
N ALA A 173 -6.75 -5.31 9.58
CA ALA A 173 -7.14 -5.03 8.21
C ALA A 173 -6.79 -3.59 7.81
N ILE A 174 -6.25 -3.46 6.60
CA ILE A 174 -5.88 -2.21 5.95
C ILE A 174 -6.85 -2.05 4.77
N PRO A 175 -7.56 -0.93 4.60
CA PRO A 175 -8.38 -0.72 3.42
C PRO A 175 -7.52 -0.83 2.14
N GLU A 176 -8.11 -1.34 1.06
CA GLU A 176 -7.39 -1.46 -0.22
C GLU A 176 -6.99 -0.10 -0.80
N ALA A 177 -6.06 -0.13 -1.74
CA ALA A 177 -5.64 1.00 -2.55
C ALA A 177 -6.83 1.54 -3.37
N GLY A 178 -6.69 2.74 -3.89
CA GLY A 178 -7.78 3.33 -4.65
C GLY A 178 -7.31 4.45 -5.57
N ILE A 179 -8.27 5.05 -6.26
CA ILE A 179 -8.03 6.18 -7.13
C ILE A 179 -8.63 7.42 -6.50
N CYS A 180 -7.78 8.42 -6.24
CA CYS A 180 -8.20 9.74 -5.76
C CYS A 180 -8.06 10.80 -6.84
N ALA A 181 -8.82 11.87 -6.67
CA ALA A 181 -8.83 13.05 -7.53
C ALA A 181 -8.47 14.31 -6.73
N ARG A 182 -7.67 15.20 -7.34
CA ARG A 182 -7.44 16.53 -6.78
C ARG A 182 -8.71 17.40 -6.82
N PRO A 183 -8.84 18.41 -5.96
CA PRO A 183 -9.97 19.34 -6.00
C PRO A 183 -9.96 20.21 -7.27
N GLY A 184 -11.15 20.72 -7.62
CA GLY A 184 -11.33 21.66 -8.73
C GLY A 184 -11.55 21.02 -10.09
N LEU A 185 -11.74 19.70 -10.16
CA LEU A 185 -12.22 19.04 -11.38
C LEU A 185 -13.75 19.22 -11.49
N PRO A 186 -14.29 19.39 -12.72
CA PRO A 186 -15.73 19.46 -12.93
C PRO A 186 -16.45 18.23 -12.41
N ALA A 187 -17.57 18.40 -11.73
CA ALA A 187 -18.35 17.30 -11.14
C ALA A 187 -18.74 16.24 -12.18
N ASP A 188 -19.20 16.67 -13.36
CA ASP A 188 -19.52 15.76 -14.48
C ASP A 188 -18.30 14.90 -14.89
N THR A 189 -17.11 15.48 -14.92
CA THR A 189 -15.88 14.75 -15.24
C THR A 189 -15.58 13.69 -14.18
N LEU A 190 -15.71 14.04 -12.90
CA LEU A 190 -15.52 13.10 -11.79
C LEU A 190 -16.53 11.96 -11.83
N ASP A 191 -17.80 12.26 -12.07
CA ASP A 191 -18.87 11.26 -12.17
C ASP A 191 -18.66 10.31 -13.35
N ARG A 192 -18.23 10.81 -14.50
CA ARG A 192 -17.91 9.98 -15.66
C ARG A 192 -16.73 9.08 -15.39
N LEU A 193 -15.67 9.59 -14.76
CA LEU A 193 -14.50 8.80 -14.38
C LEU A 193 -14.86 7.74 -13.35
N LYS A 194 -15.61 8.10 -12.30
CA LYS A 194 -16.06 7.17 -11.26
C LYS A 194 -16.89 6.03 -11.86
N ARG A 195 -17.90 6.36 -12.69
CA ARG A 195 -18.71 5.34 -13.38
C ARG A 195 -17.89 4.44 -14.28
N ALA A 196 -16.92 5.00 -15.01
CA ALA A 196 -16.04 4.23 -15.88
C ALA A 196 -15.15 3.25 -15.07
N LEU A 197 -14.61 3.67 -13.93
CA LEU A 197 -13.83 2.82 -13.05
C LEU A 197 -14.69 1.68 -12.46
N LEU A 198 -15.87 1.99 -11.95
CA LEU A 198 -16.81 1.00 -11.40
C LEU A 198 -17.32 -0.01 -12.44
N ALA A 199 -17.30 0.36 -13.72
CA ALA A 199 -17.67 -0.54 -14.83
C ALA A 199 -16.53 -1.51 -15.20
N ILE A 200 -15.29 -1.28 -14.73
CA ILE A 200 -14.14 -2.16 -15.02
C ILE A 200 -14.17 -3.35 -14.07
N LYS A 201 -14.83 -4.41 -14.50
CA LYS A 201 -14.96 -5.68 -13.77
C LYS A 201 -15.29 -6.80 -14.77
N GLY A 202 -15.16 -8.05 -14.32
CA GLY A 202 -15.56 -9.20 -15.15
C GLY A 202 -14.58 -9.57 -16.26
N PRO A 203 -14.88 -10.66 -16.99
CA PRO A 203 -13.97 -11.26 -17.99
C PRO A 203 -13.59 -10.32 -19.12
N GLU A 204 -14.49 -9.43 -19.53
CA GLU A 204 -14.27 -8.47 -20.60
C GLU A 204 -13.18 -7.43 -20.28
N HIS A 205 -12.85 -7.25 -19.01
CA HIS A 205 -11.80 -6.36 -18.53
C HIS A 205 -10.60 -7.09 -17.90
N ALA A 206 -10.57 -8.43 -17.94
CA ALA A 206 -9.56 -9.24 -17.27
C ALA A 206 -8.12 -8.81 -17.61
N GLN A 207 -7.83 -8.46 -18.86
CA GLN A 207 -6.51 -8.02 -19.26
C GLN A 207 -6.10 -6.69 -18.60
N VAL A 208 -7.04 -5.77 -18.38
CA VAL A 208 -6.78 -4.49 -17.71
C VAL A 208 -6.60 -4.71 -16.21
N LEU A 209 -7.46 -5.52 -15.61
CA LEU A 209 -7.43 -5.83 -14.17
C LEU A 209 -6.14 -6.53 -13.80
N LYS A 210 -5.67 -7.47 -14.65
CA LYS A 210 -4.38 -8.14 -14.47
C LYS A 210 -3.18 -7.18 -14.47
N GLN A 211 -3.27 -6.06 -15.21
CA GLN A 211 -2.21 -5.04 -15.22
C GLN A 211 -2.19 -4.17 -13.95
N ILE A 212 -3.26 -4.23 -13.15
CA ILE A 212 -3.41 -3.50 -11.89
C ILE A 212 -3.39 -4.54 -10.75
N TYR A 213 -2.29 -5.26 -10.60
CA TYR A 213 -2.10 -6.28 -9.56
C TYR A 213 -3.15 -7.41 -9.54
N ASP A 214 -3.78 -7.70 -10.69
CA ASP A 214 -4.78 -8.78 -10.83
C ASP A 214 -5.99 -8.58 -9.91
N ILE A 215 -6.47 -7.34 -9.79
CA ILE A 215 -7.66 -7.00 -9.02
C ILE A 215 -8.95 -7.49 -9.70
N ASP A 216 -10.03 -7.64 -8.94
CA ASP A 216 -11.35 -8.06 -9.46
C ASP A 216 -12.15 -6.88 -10.05
N GLY A 217 -11.80 -5.66 -9.66
CA GLY A 217 -12.47 -4.43 -10.05
C GLY A 217 -12.40 -3.35 -8.99
N PHE A 218 -13.34 -2.43 -9.04
CA PHE A 218 -13.43 -1.31 -8.12
C PHE A 218 -14.80 -1.23 -7.47
N ILE A 219 -14.85 -0.73 -6.23
CA ILE A 219 -16.07 -0.30 -5.54
C ILE A 219 -15.99 1.18 -5.19
N GLU A 220 -17.12 1.78 -4.87
CA GLU A 220 -17.16 3.12 -4.32
C GLU A 220 -16.36 3.20 -3.02
N ALA A 221 -15.69 4.32 -2.83
CA ALA A 221 -14.97 4.61 -1.60
C ALA A 221 -15.38 5.98 -1.06
N SER A 222 -15.33 6.09 0.26
CA SER A 222 -15.54 7.32 1.01
C SER A 222 -14.31 7.65 1.86
N ASP A 223 -14.17 8.90 2.26
CA ASP A 223 -13.10 9.34 3.13
C ASP A 223 -13.12 8.59 4.49
N ALA A 224 -14.31 8.25 4.98
CA ALA A 224 -14.50 7.50 6.22
C ALA A 224 -13.90 6.08 6.19
N ASP A 225 -13.79 5.46 5.03
CA ASP A 225 -13.15 4.14 4.88
C ASP A 225 -11.68 4.16 5.32
N TYR A 226 -11.05 5.34 5.36
CA TYR A 226 -9.63 5.53 5.69
C TYR A 226 -9.40 6.07 7.11
N GLU A 227 -10.41 6.15 7.97
CA GLU A 227 -10.22 6.51 9.38
C GLU A 227 -9.23 5.58 10.11
N PRO A 228 -9.27 4.23 9.94
CA PRO A 228 -8.27 3.36 10.56
C PRO A 228 -6.83 3.67 10.13
N VAL A 229 -6.66 4.24 8.93
CA VAL A 229 -5.34 4.66 8.43
C VAL A 229 -4.87 5.93 9.14
N ARG A 230 -5.78 6.88 9.36
CA ARG A 230 -5.49 8.10 10.14
C ARG A 230 -5.09 7.77 11.57
N ASP A 231 -5.78 6.80 12.19
CA ASP A 231 -5.44 6.32 13.53
C ASP A 231 -4.04 5.71 13.57
N ALA A 232 -3.71 4.87 12.59
CA ALA A 232 -2.38 4.28 12.49
C ALA A 232 -1.30 5.35 12.28
N MET A 233 -1.55 6.32 11.41
CA MET A 233 -0.64 7.45 11.19
C MET A 233 -0.47 8.33 12.44
N ALA A 234 -1.55 8.56 13.19
CA ALA A 234 -1.50 9.31 14.45
C ALA A 234 -0.61 8.62 15.50
N LEU A 235 -0.73 7.29 15.63
CA LEU A 235 0.16 6.51 16.50
C LEU A 235 1.63 6.64 16.07
N MET A 236 1.90 6.73 14.79
CA MET A 236 3.24 6.97 14.25
C MET A 236 3.72 8.43 14.36
N GLY A 237 2.89 9.33 14.95
CA GLY A 237 3.21 10.75 15.04
C GLY A 237 3.05 11.52 13.73
N LEU A 238 2.45 10.90 12.74
CA LEU A 238 2.13 11.51 11.44
C LEU A 238 0.71 12.10 11.41
N GLY A 239 0.14 12.37 12.59
CA GLY A 239 -1.18 12.93 12.78
C GLY A 239 -1.36 14.33 12.18
N ARG A 240 -2.59 14.88 12.34
CA ARG A 240 -2.94 16.23 11.89
C ARG A 240 -1.95 17.26 12.47
N PRO A 241 -1.48 18.23 11.67
CA PRO A 241 -0.85 19.41 12.27
C PRO A 241 -1.82 20.01 13.30
N LYS A 242 -1.28 20.43 14.44
CA LYS A 242 -2.03 21.19 15.45
C LYS A 242 -2.52 22.50 14.87
#